data_8d2cfa5c395127bfbd44e4589a4d71a0
#
_entry.id   8d2cfa5c395127bfbd44e4589a4d71a0
#
_cell.length_a   1.000
_cell.length_b   1.000
_cell.length_c   1.000
_cell.angle_alpha   90.00
_cell.angle_beta   90.00
_cell.angle_gamma   90.00
#
_symmetry.space_group_name_H-M   'P 1'
#
loop_
_entity.id
_entity.type
_entity.pdbx_description
1 polymer ?
#
loop_
_entity_poly.entity_id
_entity_poly.type
_entity_poly.pdbx_seq_one_letter_code
_entity_poly.pdbx_strand_id
1 'polypeptide(L)'
;KPLHLGHIRNNLLGNSICRILAANGKNVIKTNIVNDRGIHICKSMVAWQLFGEGKTPESTGIKGDHFVGDYYVMFGEEHKKQIQVLIADGVDKEAAEKTAPIMLAAQKMLLDWENGDLEVMSLWQKMNSWVYEGFNETYKKIGSDFDKNYFESETYLLGKEFVEDGLKSGV
;
A
#
# COMPACT_ATOMS: atom_id res chain seq x y z
N LYS A 1 -2.65 2.99 2.60
CA LYS A 1 -2.56 4.44 2.89
C LYS A 1 -3.69 5.15 2.18
N PRO A 2 -4.49 6.00 2.87
CA PRO A 2 -5.62 6.71 2.27
C PRO A 2 -5.19 7.57 1.08
N LEU A 3 -6.12 7.79 0.14
CA LEU A 3 -5.91 8.72 -0.95
C LEU A 3 -5.77 10.15 -0.40
N HIS A 4 -4.77 10.88 -0.87
CA HIS A 4 -4.56 12.29 -0.53
C HIS A 4 -4.76 13.18 -1.76
N LEU A 5 -4.72 14.51 -1.58
CA LEU A 5 -4.98 15.49 -2.63
C LEU A 5 -4.15 15.26 -3.91
N GLY A 6 -2.92 14.79 -3.79
CA GLY A 6 -2.09 14.45 -4.96
C GLY A 6 -2.69 13.34 -5.82
N HIS A 7 -3.23 12.27 -5.17
CA HIS A 7 -3.92 11.20 -5.88
C HIS A 7 -5.21 11.69 -6.55
N ILE A 8 -6.03 12.47 -5.82
CA ILE A 8 -7.28 13.04 -6.35
C ILE A 8 -7.00 13.94 -7.55
N ARG A 9 -6.00 14.82 -7.45
CA ARG A 9 -5.58 15.67 -8.57
C ARG A 9 -5.23 14.84 -9.81
N ASN A 10 -4.41 13.81 -9.66
CA ASN A 10 -3.99 12.96 -10.78
C ASN A 10 -5.18 12.21 -11.40
N ASN A 11 -6.08 11.69 -10.56
CA ASN A 11 -7.31 11.04 -11.03
C ASN A 11 -8.18 12.03 -11.85
N LEU A 12 -8.42 13.24 -11.34
CA LEU A 12 -9.25 14.22 -12.03
C LEU A 12 -8.62 14.71 -13.33
N LEU A 13 -7.30 14.93 -13.36
CA LEU A 13 -6.57 15.30 -14.59
C LEU A 13 -6.65 14.18 -15.62
N GLY A 14 -6.34 12.95 -15.24
CA GLY A 14 -6.41 11.78 -16.12
C GLY A 14 -7.82 11.58 -16.68
N ASN A 15 -8.84 11.60 -15.82
CA ASN A 15 -10.22 11.45 -16.25
C ASN A 15 -10.66 12.58 -17.21
N SER A 16 -10.26 13.83 -16.95
CA SER A 16 -10.58 14.96 -17.83
C SER A 16 -9.95 14.80 -19.21
N ILE A 17 -8.67 14.42 -19.28
CA ILE A 17 -7.97 14.17 -20.55
C ILE A 17 -8.63 13.02 -21.30
N CYS A 18 -8.97 11.92 -20.63
CA CYS A 18 -9.66 10.80 -21.24
C CYS A 18 -10.99 11.20 -21.87
N ARG A 19 -11.79 12.01 -21.16
CA ARG A 19 -13.07 12.53 -21.66
C ARG A 19 -12.91 13.44 -22.88
N ILE A 20 -11.90 14.30 -22.90
CA ILE A 20 -11.58 15.17 -24.05
C ILE A 20 -11.19 14.32 -25.27
N LEU A 21 -10.31 13.33 -25.09
CA LEU A 21 -9.89 12.45 -26.17
C LEU A 21 -11.07 11.62 -26.73
N ALA A 22 -11.89 11.07 -25.84
CA ALA A 22 -13.07 10.30 -26.25
C ALA A 22 -14.07 11.18 -27.04
N ALA A 23 -14.30 12.44 -26.60
CA ALA A 23 -15.15 13.38 -27.32
C ALA A 23 -14.60 13.74 -28.72
N ASN A 24 -13.28 13.58 -28.94
CA ASN A 24 -12.63 13.73 -30.23
C ASN A 24 -12.54 12.41 -31.04
N GLY A 25 -13.37 11.42 -30.70
CA GLY A 25 -13.47 10.16 -31.45
C GLY A 25 -12.31 9.19 -31.24
N LYS A 26 -11.48 9.39 -30.20
CA LYS A 26 -10.41 8.46 -29.86
C LYS A 26 -10.93 7.29 -29.02
N ASN A 27 -10.43 6.10 -29.27
CA ASN A 27 -10.63 4.97 -28.36
C ASN A 27 -9.69 5.12 -27.17
N VAL A 28 -10.25 5.29 -25.97
CA VAL A 28 -9.50 5.58 -24.74
C VAL A 28 -9.67 4.42 -23.78
N ILE A 29 -8.56 3.89 -23.29
CA ILE A 29 -8.53 2.88 -22.23
C ILE A 29 -7.97 3.56 -20.97
N LYS A 30 -8.79 3.68 -19.94
CA LYS A 30 -8.40 4.26 -18.65
C LYS A 30 -7.76 3.18 -17.78
N THR A 31 -6.51 3.36 -17.44
CA THR A 31 -5.75 2.42 -16.60
C THR A 31 -5.38 3.05 -15.27
N ASN A 32 -5.33 2.22 -14.24
CA ASN A 32 -4.89 2.59 -12.90
C ASN A 32 -3.77 1.65 -12.44
N ILE A 33 -2.75 2.21 -11.79
CA ILE A 33 -1.67 1.43 -11.17
C ILE A 33 -1.88 1.49 -9.66
N VAL A 34 -2.02 0.32 -9.04
CA VAL A 34 -2.28 0.18 -7.62
C VAL A 34 -1.03 -0.41 -6.95
N ASN A 35 -0.44 0.36 -6.04
CA ASN A 35 0.66 -0.12 -5.21
C ASN A 35 0.08 -0.82 -3.97
N ASP A 36 -0.04 -2.13 -4.04
CA ASP A 36 -0.69 -3.00 -3.06
C ASP A 36 0.28 -3.90 -2.28
N ARG A 37 1.59 -3.80 -2.54
CA ARG A 37 2.63 -4.58 -1.87
C ARG A 37 3.71 -3.71 -1.22
N GLY A 38 4.64 -4.38 -0.54
CA GLY A 38 5.83 -3.78 0.04
C GLY A 38 5.68 -3.41 1.51
N ILE A 39 6.71 -2.77 2.05
CA ILE A 39 6.85 -2.53 3.48
C ILE A 39 5.72 -1.68 4.09
N HIS A 40 5.08 -0.82 3.30
CA HIS A 40 4.05 0.09 3.81
C HIS A 40 2.77 -0.64 4.22
N ILE A 41 2.30 -1.61 3.44
CA ILE A 41 1.14 -2.41 3.84
C ILE A 41 1.52 -3.35 5.00
N CYS A 42 2.73 -3.91 5.01
CA CYS A 42 3.22 -4.75 6.11
C CYS A 42 3.24 -3.98 7.45
N LYS A 43 3.59 -2.70 7.45
CA LYS A 43 3.49 -1.84 8.65
C LYS A 43 2.08 -1.76 9.19
N SER A 44 1.07 -1.56 8.34
CA SER A 44 -0.33 -1.55 8.75
C SER A 44 -0.78 -2.92 9.25
N MET A 45 -0.33 -4.00 8.60
CA MET A 45 -0.66 -5.38 8.98
C MET A 45 -0.11 -5.72 10.37
N VAL A 46 1.17 -5.40 10.64
CA VAL A 46 1.79 -5.60 11.96
C VAL A 46 1.03 -4.81 13.04
N ALA A 47 0.74 -3.54 12.80
CA ALA A 47 0.01 -2.72 13.76
C ALA A 47 -1.41 -3.25 14.01
N TRP A 48 -2.10 -3.74 12.96
CA TRP A 48 -3.42 -4.35 13.14
C TRP A 48 -3.36 -5.65 13.94
N GLN A 49 -2.34 -6.50 13.72
CA GLN A 49 -2.15 -7.69 14.54
C GLN A 49 -1.88 -7.35 16.02
N LEU A 50 -1.11 -6.31 16.29
CA LEU A 50 -0.74 -5.93 17.66
C LEU A 50 -1.86 -5.18 18.40
N PHE A 51 -2.61 -4.32 17.71
CA PHE A 51 -3.51 -3.34 18.35
C PHE A 51 -4.95 -3.44 17.85
N GLY A 52 -5.23 -4.27 16.86
CA GLY A 52 -6.53 -4.31 16.19
C GLY A 52 -7.61 -5.10 16.92
N GLU A 53 -7.23 -6.01 17.83
CA GLU A 53 -8.20 -6.82 18.61
C GLU A 53 -9.28 -7.48 17.74
N GLY A 54 -8.94 -7.82 16.49
CA GLY A 54 -9.89 -8.40 15.53
C GLY A 54 -10.91 -7.41 14.94
N LYS A 55 -10.78 -6.11 15.20
CA LYS A 55 -11.66 -5.07 14.62
C LYS A 55 -11.55 -5.04 13.09
N THR A 56 -12.66 -4.68 12.46
CA THR A 56 -12.78 -4.55 11.00
C THR A 56 -13.44 -3.22 10.64
N PRO A 57 -13.37 -2.77 9.38
CA PRO A 57 -14.12 -1.60 8.92
C PRO A 57 -15.61 -1.69 9.25
N GLU A 58 -16.23 -2.86 9.05
CA GLU A 58 -17.66 -3.07 9.34
C GLU A 58 -17.96 -2.95 10.82
N SER A 59 -17.11 -3.52 11.69
CA SER A 59 -17.32 -3.46 13.14
C SER A 59 -17.15 -2.07 13.73
N THR A 60 -16.37 -1.21 13.06
CA THR A 60 -16.06 0.16 13.53
C THR A 60 -16.84 1.24 12.78
N GLY A 61 -17.44 0.93 11.63
CA GLY A 61 -18.05 1.91 10.74
C GLY A 61 -17.06 2.86 10.06
N ILE A 62 -15.75 2.56 10.13
CA ILE A 62 -14.71 3.35 9.49
C ILE A 62 -14.50 2.85 8.06
N LYS A 63 -14.41 3.78 7.11
CA LYS A 63 -14.11 3.47 5.71
C LYS A 63 -12.79 2.70 5.59
N GLY A 64 -12.75 1.64 4.78
CA GLY A 64 -11.67 0.66 4.77
C GLY A 64 -10.26 1.22 4.57
N ASP A 65 -10.05 2.13 3.62
CA ASP A 65 -8.75 2.77 3.40
C ASP A 65 -8.31 3.69 4.56
N HIS A 66 -9.26 4.34 5.24
CA HIS A 66 -8.99 5.10 6.46
C HIS A 66 -8.65 4.17 7.62
N PHE A 67 -9.45 3.11 7.80
CA PHE A 67 -9.21 2.10 8.83
C PHE A 67 -7.78 1.53 8.74
N VAL A 68 -7.36 1.07 7.58
CA VAL A 68 -5.99 0.57 7.37
C VAL A 68 -4.96 1.68 7.53
N GLY A 69 -5.30 2.90 7.14
CA GLY A 69 -4.47 4.09 7.31
C GLY A 69 -4.19 4.45 8.77
N ASP A 70 -5.18 4.28 9.64
CA ASP A 70 -5.04 4.53 11.08
C ASP A 70 -4.00 3.58 11.71
N TYR A 71 -3.98 2.31 11.31
CA TYR A 71 -2.93 1.37 11.75
C TYR A 71 -1.54 1.72 11.21
N TYR A 72 -1.46 2.33 10.03
CA TYR A 72 -0.18 2.87 9.56
C TYR A 72 0.34 3.99 10.46
N VAL A 73 -0.54 4.85 10.94
CA VAL A 73 -0.18 5.92 11.90
C VAL A 73 0.22 5.32 13.23
N MET A 74 -0.56 4.38 13.77
CA MET A 74 -0.23 3.65 15.02
C MET A 74 1.14 2.97 14.93
N PHE A 75 1.47 2.34 13.80
CA PHE A 75 2.80 1.80 13.57
C PHE A 75 3.87 2.88 13.72
N GLY A 76 3.66 4.03 13.08
CA GLY A 76 4.62 5.14 13.13
C GLY A 76 4.84 5.71 14.54
N GLU A 77 3.79 5.78 15.34
CA GLU A 77 3.86 6.22 16.74
C GLU A 77 4.64 5.21 17.60
N GLU A 78 4.32 3.93 17.48
CA GLU A 78 5.02 2.88 18.22
C GLU A 78 6.48 2.77 17.80
N HIS A 79 6.77 2.86 16.50
CA HIS A 79 8.13 2.88 15.98
C HIS A 79 8.96 4.03 16.58
N LYS A 80 8.39 5.24 16.66
CA LYS A 80 9.05 6.40 17.30
C LYS A 80 9.35 6.14 18.76
N LYS A 81 8.43 5.55 19.52
CA LYS A 81 8.67 5.21 20.95
C LYS A 81 9.83 4.22 21.09
N GLN A 82 9.83 3.17 20.28
CA GLN A 82 10.89 2.15 20.33
C GLN A 82 12.27 2.72 19.94
N ILE A 83 12.33 3.61 18.94
CA ILE A 83 13.55 4.33 18.58
C ILE A 83 14.07 5.15 19.77
N GLN A 84 13.21 5.87 20.48
CA GLN A 84 13.62 6.67 21.63
C GLN A 84 14.22 5.81 22.76
N VAL A 85 13.64 4.64 23.01
CA VAL A 85 14.17 3.66 23.99
C VAL A 85 15.56 3.18 23.55
N LEU A 86 15.72 2.76 22.30
CA LEU A 86 17.01 2.29 21.78
C LEU A 86 18.10 3.36 21.82
N ILE A 87 17.76 4.62 21.53
CA ILE A 87 18.70 5.74 21.63
C ILE A 87 19.10 5.99 23.10
N ALA A 88 18.14 5.90 24.03
CA ALA A 88 18.44 6.03 25.46
C ALA A 88 19.38 4.90 25.95
N ASP A 89 19.28 3.72 25.36
CA ASP A 89 20.17 2.58 25.61
C ASP A 89 21.53 2.67 24.85
N GLY A 90 21.80 3.80 24.18
CA GLY A 90 23.08 4.08 23.52
C GLY A 90 23.17 3.60 22.07
N VAL A 91 22.07 3.17 21.45
CA VAL A 91 22.06 2.78 20.04
C VAL A 91 22.05 4.05 19.17
N ASP A 92 22.88 4.06 18.11
CA ASP A 92 22.86 5.12 17.11
C ASP A 92 21.47 5.26 16.48
N LYS A 93 21.08 6.50 16.16
CA LYS A 93 19.74 6.82 15.67
C LYS A 93 19.40 6.05 14.37
N GLU A 94 20.32 5.99 13.41
CA GLU A 94 20.08 5.30 12.13
C GLU A 94 19.94 3.78 12.35
N ALA A 95 20.74 3.23 13.25
CA ALA A 95 20.62 1.83 13.67
C ALA A 95 19.30 1.58 14.40
N ALA A 96 18.90 2.46 15.33
CA ALA A 96 17.64 2.36 16.06
C ALA A 96 16.42 2.38 15.13
N GLU A 97 16.39 3.24 14.10
CA GLU A 97 15.33 3.30 13.11
C GLU A 97 15.18 1.97 12.33
N LYS A 98 16.28 1.28 12.07
CA LYS A 98 16.29 0.01 11.32
C LYS A 98 16.03 -1.21 12.19
N THR A 99 16.43 -1.16 13.47
CA THR A 99 16.42 -2.32 14.39
C THR A 99 15.31 -2.26 15.44
N ALA A 100 14.48 -1.24 15.44
CA ALA A 100 13.31 -1.18 16.31
C ALA A 100 12.45 -2.43 16.13
N PRO A 101 12.01 -3.10 17.22
CA PRO A 101 11.31 -4.39 17.15
C PRO A 101 10.12 -4.40 16.20
N ILE A 102 9.30 -3.35 16.20
CA ILE A 102 8.15 -3.25 15.29
C ILE A 102 8.58 -3.11 13.81
N MET A 103 9.74 -2.48 13.54
CA MET A 103 10.28 -2.39 12.18
C MET A 103 10.80 -3.74 11.70
N LEU A 104 11.50 -4.48 12.55
CA LEU A 104 11.94 -5.83 12.25
C LEU A 104 10.75 -6.77 11.99
N ALA A 105 9.67 -6.63 12.76
CA ALA A 105 8.44 -7.37 12.51
C ALA A 105 7.84 -7.06 11.12
N ALA A 106 7.83 -5.78 10.70
CA ALA A 106 7.35 -5.41 9.36
C ALA A 106 8.27 -5.93 8.24
N GLN A 107 9.58 -5.91 8.43
CA GLN A 107 10.55 -6.48 7.48
C GLN A 107 10.38 -8.00 7.36
N LYS A 108 10.21 -8.69 8.50
CA LYS A 108 9.94 -10.13 8.51
C LYS A 108 8.63 -10.43 7.79
N MET A 109 7.57 -9.70 8.07
CA MET A 109 6.27 -9.88 7.40
C MET A 109 6.36 -9.70 5.88
N LEU A 110 7.17 -8.74 5.40
CA LEU A 110 7.41 -8.56 3.97
C LEU A 110 8.13 -9.78 3.37
N LEU A 111 9.14 -10.30 4.06
CA LEU A 111 9.85 -11.50 3.63
C LEU A 111 8.95 -12.74 3.62
N ASP A 112 8.12 -12.92 4.66
CA ASP A 112 7.15 -14.00 4.74
C ASP A 112 6.11 -13.90 3.59
N TRP A 113 5.66 -12.67 3.26
CA TRP A 113 4.80 -12.42 2.09
C TRP A 113 5.48 -12.83 0.78
N GLU A 114 6.75 -12.43 0.58
CA GLU A 114 7.53 -12.77 -0.63
C GLU A 114 7.81 -14.28 -0.75
N ASN A 115 7.88 -14.98 0.37
CA ASN A 115 8.01 -16.44 0.43
C ASN A 115 6.67 -17.18 0.30
N GLY A 116 5.55 -16.47 0.21
CA GLY A 116 4.23 -17.07 0.03
C GLY A 116 3.64 -17.68 1.30
N ASP A 117 4.00 -17.18 2.50
CA ASP A 117 3.38 -17.60 3.76
C ASP A 117 1.86 -17.41 3.72
N LEU A 118 1.11 -18.48 3.95
CA LEU A 118 -0.35 -18.50 3.76
C LEU A 118 -1.10 -17.57 4.72
N GLU A 119 -0.64 -17.45 5.96
CA GLU A 119 -1.29 -16.59 6.94
C GLU A 119 -1.05 -15.11 6.62
N VAL A 120 0.18 -14.76 6.26
CA VAL A 120 0.54 -13.41 5.84
C VAL A 120 -0.17 -13.03 4.55
N MET A 121 -0.24 -13.92 3.57
CA MET A 121 -0.97 -13.69 2.31
C MET A 121 -2.47 -13.51 2.55
N SER A 122 -3.08 -14.30 3.43
CA SER A 122 -4.49 -14.16 3.79
C SER A 122 -4.78 -12.81 4.47
N LEU A 123 -3.94 -12.39 5.40
CA LEU A 123 -4.06 -11.08 6.06
C LEU A 123 -3.88 -9.93 5.06
N TRP A 124 -2.88 -10.03 4.20
CA TRP A 124 -2.60 -9.07 3.14
C TRP A 124 -3.80 -8.91 2.19
N GLN A 125 -4.38 -10.01 1.72
CA GLN A 125 -5.58 -9.99 0.87
C GLN A 125 -6.76 -9.33 1.59
N LYS A 126 -7.01 -9.71 2.84
CA LYS A 126 -8.07 -9.14 3.67
C LYS A 126 -7.94 -7.64 3.84
N MET A 127 -6.76 -7.14 4.23
CA MET A 127 -6.56 -5.71 4.47
C MET A 127 -6.55 -4.90 3.17
N ASN A 128 -6.02 -5.45 2.08
CA ASN A 128 -6.10 -4.79 0.77
C ASN A 128 -7.54 -4.73 0.24
N SER A 129 -8.37 -5.76 0.45
CA SER A 129 -9.79 -5.68 0.06
C SER A 129 -10.49 -4.50 0.71
N TRP A 130 -10.26 -4.25 1.98
CA TRP A 130 -10.80 -3.06 2.68
C TRP A 130 -10.31 -1.74 2.06
N VAL A 131 -9.03 -1.68 1.69
CA VAL A 131 -8.47 -0.49 1.02
C VAL A 131 -9.11 -0.27 -0.35
N TYR A 132 -9.27 -1.33 -1.13
CA TYR A 132 -9.87 -1.24 -2.48
C TYR A 132 -11.33 -0.81 -2.43
N GLU A 133 -12.11 -1.34 -1.49
CA GLU A 133 -13.49 -0.89 -1.26
C GLU A 133 -13.53 0.61 -0.94
N GLY A 134 -12.66 1.06 -0.02
CA GLY A 134 -12.55 2.46 0.32
C GLY A 134 -12.11 3.35 -0.86
N PHE A 135 -11.19 2.91 -1.68
CA PHE A 135 -10.79 3.62 -2.90
C PHE A 135 -11.95 3.71 -3.91
N ASN A 136 -12.66 2.60 -4.12
CA ASN A 136 -13.79 2.55 -5.05
C ASN A 136 -14.92 3.51 -4.64
N GLU A 137 -15.19 3.65 -3.33
CA GLU A 137 -16.11 4.69 -2.86
C GLU A 137 -15.64 6.09 -3.24
N THR A 138 -14.36 6.38 -3.05
CA THR A 138 -13.78 7.69 -3.39
C THR A 138 -13.86 7.94 -4.89
N TYR A 139 -13.44 6.97 -5.72
CA TYR A 139 -13.50 7.09 -7.18
C TYR A 139 -14.93 7.34 -7.66
N LYS A 140 -15.90 6.61 -7.12
CA LYS A 140 -17.32 6.83 -7.43
C LYS A 140 -17.78 8.24 -7.07
N LYS A 141 -17.38 8.76 -5.90
CA LYS A 141 -17.74 10.12 -5.44
C LYS A 141 -17.16 11.22 -6.33
N ILE A 142 -15.93 11.04 -6.85
CA ILE A 142 -15.27 12.03 -7.72
C ILE A 142 -15.59 11.82 -9.21
N GLY A 143 -16.38 10.80 -9.56
CA GLY A 143 -16.75 10.47 -10.94
C GLY A 143 -15.60 9.94 -11.79
N SER A 144 -14.61 9.29 -11.16
CA SER A 144 -13.51 8.60 -11.85
C SER A 144 -13.78 7.11 -11.90
N ASP A 145 -13.48 6.50 -13.04
CA ASP A 145 -13.56 5.06 -13.27
C ASP A 145 -12.37 4.59 -14.09
N PHE A 146 -12.12 3.29 -14.08
CA PHE A 146 -11.00 2.66 -14.78
C PHE A 146 -11.47 1.42 -15.52
N ASP A 147 -11.00 1.26 -16.76
CA ASP A 147 -11.25 0.07 -17.57
C ASP A 147 -10.36 -1.09 -17.13
N LYS A 148 -9.17 -0.79 -16.59
CA LYS A 148 -8.22 -1.79 -16.12
C LYS A 148 -7.38 -1.29 -14.94
N ASN A 149 -7.27 -2.12 -13.92
CA ASN A 149 -6.31 -1.94 -12.82
C ASN A 149 -5.12 -2.87 -13.02
N TYR A 150 -3.92 -2.35 -12.76
CA TYR A 150 -2.67 -3.10 -12.67
C TYR A 150 -2.21 -3.05 -11.22
N PHE A 151 -2.05 -4.21 -10.61
CA PHE A 151 -1.58 -4.35 -9.23
C PHE A 151 -0.07 -4.61 -9.22
N GLU A 152 0.66 -3.91 -8.36
CA GLU A 152 2.10 -4.10 -8.26
C GLU A 152 2.44 -5.53 -7.84
N SER A 153 1.62 -6.14 -6.96
CA SER A 153 1.75 -7.54 -6.56
C SER A 153 1.75 -8.54 -7.72
N GLU A 154 1.10 -8.20 -8.84
CA GLU A 154 1.02 -9.04 -10.05
C GLU A 154 2.11 -8.69 -11.08
N THR A 155 2.55 -7.44 -11.09
CA THR A 155 3.40 -6.90 -12.19
C THR A 155 4.88 -6.80 -11.83
N TYR A 156 5.25 -6.80 -10.54
CA TYR A 156 6.65 -6.60 -10.14
C TYR A 156 7.61 -7.68 -10.65
N LEU A 157 7.13 -8.91 -10.79
CA LEU A 157 7.94 -10.02 -11.32
C LEU A 157 8.27 -9.82 -12.80
N LEU A 158 7.32 -9.25 -13.57
CA LEU A 158 7.55 -8.92 -14.98
C LEU A 158 8.68 -7.89 -15.14
N GLY A 159 8.73 -6.89 -14.25
CA GLY A 159 9.81 -5.91 -14.24
C GLY A 159 11.18 -6.53 -13.98
N LYS A 160 11.25 -7.57 -13.15
CA LYS A 160 12.48 -8.29 -12.84
C LYS A 160 13.04 -8.98 -14.08
N GLU A 161 12.21 -9.65 -14.87
CA GLU A 161 12.61 -10.30 -16.12
C GLU A 161 13.20 -9.28 -17.11
N PHE A 162 12.56 -8.12 -17.29
CA PHE A 162 13.07 -7.06 -18.16
C PHE A 162 14.45 -6.54 -17.71
N VAL A 163 14.65 -6.37 -16.41
CA VAL A 163 15.95 -5.96 -15.86
C VAL A 163 17.02 -7.02 -16.11
N GLU A 164 16.71 -8.29 -15.89
CA GLU A 164 17.64 -9.39 -16.14
C GLU A 164 18.02 -9.49 -17.62
N ASP A 165 17.07 -9.33 -18.53
CA ASP A 165 17.32 -9.35 -19.97
C ASP A 165 18.12 -8.12 -20.45
N GLY A 166 17.85 -6.95 -19.88
CA GLY A 166 18.65 -5.76 -20.10
C GLY A 166 20.10 -5.96 -19.68
N LEU A 167 20.33 -6.48 -18.49
CA LEU A 167 21.68 -6.79 -17.98
C LEU A 167 22.42 -7.81 -18.86
N LYS A 168 21.74 -8.86 -19.34
CA LYS A 168 22.30 -9.86 -20.26
C LYS A 168 22.66 -9.27 -21.63
N SER A 169 21.89 -8.30 -22.08
CA SER A 169 22.13 -7.63 -23.40
C SER A 169 23.13 -6.47 -23.33
N GLY A 170 23.64 -6.16 -22.14
CA GLY A 170 24.65 -5.12 -21.94
C GLY A 170 24.11 -3.69 -21.93
N VAL A 171 22.82 -3.53 -21.61
CA VAL A 171 22.15 -2.22 -21.44
C VAL A 171 22.14 -1.83 -19.96
#